data_432059cb6fc4bea731e0e43944738cb4
#
_entry.id   432059cb6fc4bea731e0e43944738cb4
#
_cell.length_a   1.000
_cell.length_b   1.000
_cell.length_c   1.000
_cell.angle_alpha   90.00
_cell.angle_beta   90.00
_cell.angle_gamma   90.00
#
_symmetry.space_group_name_H-M   'P 1'
#
loop_
_entity.id
_entity.type
_entity.pdbx_description
1 polymer ?
#
loop_
_entity_poly.entity_id
_entity_poly.type
_entity_poly.pdbx_seq_one_letter_code
_entity_poly.pdbx_strand_id
1 'polypeptide(L)'
;MEKLWASEALLPNGWARDVTVTVDAGRIVSATPDTARSGSDLGILLPAPVNVHSHAFQRAMAGLTERRGPDPRDSFWTWRQLMFRFLDRLTPDDVQAITAFVQMEMLAAGYGASVEFHYLHHQPGGMPYDNLAEMSERVVAASQQSGAGLCLVPVHYQFGGCDQRDLGAGQVRFGNDADRFAQLHAAAGQALHAQPADHTLGAAPHSLRAVRREDLTEFARRYPSGPLHMHLAEQIPEVDEVHAAWGARPVDWALQHMDLDDRWCLIHCTQMTPAETTALAATGAVAGLCPITESSLGDGIFDGVRWFDAGGAVAIGSDSNIRISLSEELRTLDYSQRLRDGTRAALATAQASTGRRIFDAVLAGGAQAAGRASGTIAAGQWADMLALDTGSIHLEGRSGDQALDAWIFAGDDRLVRDVWSAGRHVVQDGAHIDRDAITASYRRVLRSLKDAL
;
A
#
# COMPACT_ATOMS: atom_id res chain seq x y z
N MET A 1 -7.21 -8.18 -28.23
CA MET A 1 -8.50 -8.11 -27.48
C MET A 1 -8.77 -9.46 -26.85
N GLU A 2 -8.86 -9.50 -25.54
CA GLU A 2 -9.24 -10.67 -24.74
C GLU A 2 -10.66 -10.48 -24.22
N LYS A 3 -11.44 -11.56 -24.11
CA LYS A 3 -12.79 -11.54 -23.54
C LYS A 3 -12.84 -12.45 -22.33
N LEU A 4 -13.25 -11.88 -21.21
CA LEU A 4 -13.44 -12.56 -19.93
C LEU A 4 -14.94 -12.59 -19.63
N TRP A 5 -15.46 -13.71 -19.12
CA TRP A 5 -16.85 -13.84 -18.74
C TRP A 5 -16.99 -14.24 -17.28
N ALA A 6 -17.87 -13.54 -16.56
CA ALA A 6 -18.16 -13.79 -15.16
C ALA A 6 -19.67 -13.90 -14.94
N SER A 7 -20.10 -14.87 -14.13
CA SER A 7 -21.50 -15.01 -13.75
C SER A 7 -22.00 -13.84 -12.90
N GLU A 8 -21.10 -13.18 -12.17
CA GLU A 8 -21.40 -11.96 -11.40
C GLU A 8 -20.18 -11.02 -11.40
N ALA A 9 -20.40 -9.72 -11.50
CA ALA A 9 -19.33 -8.72 -11.42
C ALA A 9 -19.77 -7.46 -10.69
N LEU A 10 -18.83 -6.82 -9.98
CA LEU A 10 -19.02 -5.52 -9.39
C LEU A 10 -18.62 -4.43 -10.39
N LEU A 11 -19.62 -3.79 -10.99
CA LEU A 11 -19.47 -2.69 -11.95
C LEU A 11 -19.70 -1.33 -11.27
N PRO A 12 -19.42 -0.19 -11.93
CA PRO A 12 -19.63 1.15 -11.36
C PRO A 12 -21.06 1.40 -10.83
N ASN A 13 -22.05 0.80 -11.44
CA ASN A 13 -23.47 0.95 -11.07
C ASN A 13 -23.94 -0.12 -10.07
N GLY A 14 -23.04 -0.92 -9.51
CA GLY A 14 -23.34 -2.02 -8.60
C GLY A 14 -23.18 -3.40 -9.23
N TRP A 15 -23.73 -4.40 -8.60
CA TRP A 15 -23.64 -5.79 -9.05
C TRP A 15 -24.40 -6.03 -10.34
N ALA A 16 -23.77 -6.76 -11.26
CA ALA A 16 -24.35 -7.18 -12.52
C ALA A 16 -24.11 -8.68 -12.75
N ARG A 17 -24.99 -9.31 -13.56
CA ARG A 17 -24.90 -10.73 -13.90
C ARG A 17 -24.48 -10.94 -15.34
N ASP A 18 -23.92 -12.13 -15.60
CA ASP A 18 -23.57 -12.58 -16.94
C ASP A 18 -22.74 -11.54 -17.71
N VAL A 19 -21.63 -11.10 -17.09
CA VAL A 19 -20.86 -9.96 -17.56
C VAL A 19 -19.71 -10.41 -18.46
N THR A 20 -19.63 -9.86 -19.68
CA THR A 20 -18.45 -9.95 -20.54
C THR A 20 -17.59 -8.68 -20.38
N VAL A 21 -16.36 -8.85 -19.95
CA VAL A 21 -15.34 -7.79 -19.93
C VAL A 21 -14.40 -7.99 -21.12
N THR A 22 -14.24 -6.95 -21.94
CA THR A 22 -13.29 -6.96 -23.06
C THR A 22 -12.06 -6.13 -22.68
N VAL A 23 -10.88 -6.72 -22.82
CA VAL A 23 -9.58 -6.10 -22.50
C VAL A 23 -8.73 -5.99 -23.76
N ASP A 24 -8.10 -4.84 -23.96
CA ASP A 24 -7.12 -4.61 -25.01
C ASP A 24 -5.98 -3.74 -24.53
N ALA A 25 -4.75 -4.13 -24.83
CA ALA A 25 -3.54 -3.43 -24.40
C ALA A 25 -3.54 -3.07 -22.88
N GLY A 26 -4.03 -4.00 -22.05
CA GLY A 26 -4.08 -3.84 -20.59
C GLY A 26 -5.25 -2.98 -20.06
N ARG A 27 -6.06 -2.40 -20.95
CA ARG A 27 -7.21 -1.56 -20.57
C ARG A 27 -8.53 -2.26 -20.84
N ILE A 28 -9.50 -1.96 -20.00
CA ILE A 28 -10.89 -2.37 -20.21
C ILE A 28 -11.47 -1.54 -21.38
N VAL A 29 -11.94 -2.22 -22.40
CA VAL A 29 -12.63 -1.61 -23.54
C VAL A 29 -14.13 -1.52 -23.27
N SER A 30 -14.70 -2.59 -22.69
CA SER A 30 -16.10 -2.63 -22.31
C SER A 30 -16.35 -3.64 -21.18
N ALA A 31 -17.39 -3.39 -20.40
CA ALA A 31 -17.98 -4.36 -19.46
C ALA A 31 -19.49 -4.39 -19.74
N THR A 32 -19.97 -5.49 -20.29
CA THR A 32 -21.36 -5.60 -20.79
C THR A 32 -22.09 -6.69 -20.01
N PRO A 33 -23.14 -6.36 -19.23
CA PRO A 33 -23.97 -7.34 -18.56
C PRO A 33 -24.94 -8.07 -19.52
N ASP A 34 -25.59 -9.10 -18.99
CA ASP A 34 -26.65 -9.88 -19.68
C ASP A 34 -26.17 -10.51 -20.99
N THR A 35 -24.90 -10.94 -21.03
CA THR A 35 -24.30 -11.58 -22.22
C THR A 35 -24.33 -13.10 -22.10
N ALA A 36 -24.46 -13.79 -23.23
CA ALA A 36 -24.29 -15.24 -23.23
C ALA A 36 -22.88 -15.64 -22.78
N ARG A 37 -22.79 -16.71 -22.00
CA ARG A 37 -21.50 -17.25 -21.54
C ARG A 37 -20.57 -17.55 -22.71
N SER A 38 -19.35 -17.04 -22.59
CA SER A 38 -18.27 -17.30 -23.55
C SER A 38 -16.99 -17.67 -22.78
N GLY A 39 -16.51 -18.89 -22.95
CA GLY A 39 -15.32 -19.39 -22.26
C GLY A 39 -15.56 -19.89 -20.84
N SER A 40 -14.53 -19.87 -20.02
CA SER A 40 -14.58 -20.24 -18.61
C SER A 40 -15.33 -19.20 -17.80
N ASP A 41 -16.06 -19.67 -16.78
CA ASP A 41 -16.73 -18.79 -15.82
C ASP A 41 -15.72 -18.36 -14.74
N LEU A 42 -15.53 -17.06 -14.61
CA LEU A 42 -14.69 -16.47 -13.57
C LEU A 42 -15.41 -16.41 -12.21
N GLY A 43 -16.69 -16.76 -12.15
CA GLY A 43 -17.47 -16.68 -10.93
C GLY A 43 -17.78 -15.21 -10.56
N ILE A 44 -17.29 -14.74 -9.41
CA ILE A 44 -17.47 -13.36 -8.95
C ILE A 44 -16.23 -12.56 -9.32
N LEU A 45 -16.41 -11.57 -10.22
CA LEU A 45 -15.34 -10.68 -10.69
C LEU A 45 -15.44 -9.31 -10.02
N LEU A 46 -14.34 -8.86 -9.43
CA LEU A 46 -14.22 -7.61 -8.70
C LEU A 46 -13.09 -6.75 -9.28
N PRO A 47 -13.15 -5.41 -9.15
CA PRO A 47 -11.95 -4.58 -9.31
C PRO A 47 -10.90 -5.00 -8.27
N ALA A 48 -9.63 -5.03 -8.66
CA ALA A 48 -8.52 -5.27 -7.73
C ALA A 48 -8.03 -3.93 -7.15
N PRO A 49 -7.95 -3.77 -5.82
CA PRO A 49 -7.43 -2.56 -5.20
C PRO A 49 -5.93 -2.43 -5.36
N VAL A 50 -5.41 -1.22 -5.10
CA VAL A 50 -3.98 -0.95 -4.99
C VAL A 50 -3.54 -1.09 -3.54
N ASN A 51 -2.41 -1.76 -3.28
CA ASN A 51 -1.69 -1.68 -2.02
C ASN A 51 -0.94 -0.34 -1.97
N VAL A 52 -1.39 0.60 -1.12
CA VAL A 52 -0.91 1.99 -1.19
C VAL A 52 0.33 2.29 -0.37
N HIS A 53 0.84 1.32 0.38
CA HIS A 53 2.02 1.53 1.20
C HIS A 53 2.78 0.23 1.47
N SER A 54 4.05 0.23 1.12
CA SER A 54 4.95 -0.90 1.30
C SER A 54 6.38 -0.43 1.46
N HIS A 55 7.09 -1.09 2.38
CA HIS A 55 8.54 -1.10 2.50
C HIS A 55 9.00 -2.53 2.25
N ALA A 56 9.11 -2.93 1.00
CA ALA A 56 9.27 -4.33 0.62
C ALA A 56 10.43 -5.04 1.35
N PHE A 57 11.57 -4.36 1.56
CA PHE A 57 12.73 -4.94 2.21
C PHE A 57 12.45 -5.43 3.65
N GLN A 58 11.47 -4.86 4.33
CA GLN A 58 11.12 -5.23 5.71
C GLN A 58 10.52 -6.64 5.79
N ARG A 59 9.97 -7.17 4.69
CA ARG A 59 9.44 -8.55 4.63
C ARG A 59 10.47 -9.60 5.08
N ALA A 60 11.75 -9.36 4.85
CA ALA A 60 12.81 -10.28 5.27
C ALA A 60 12.93 -10.42 6.79
N MET A 61 12.36 -9.49 7.57
CA MET A 61 12.36 -9.52 9.03
C MET A 61 11.09 -10.14 9.63
N ALA A 62 10.09 -10.50 8.81
CA ALA A 62 8.82 -11.01 9.29
C ALA A 62 8.99 -12.22 10.23
N GLY A 63 8.36 -12.14 11.41
CA GLY A 63 8.44 -13.17 12.44
C GLY A 63 9.69 -13.13 13.35
N LEU A 64 10.62 -12.19 13.12
CA LEU A 64 11.81 -12.02 13.97
C LEU A 64 11.64 -10.96 15.06
N THR A 65 10.51 -10.27 15.09
CA THR A 65 10.24 -9.11 15.93
C THR A 65 9.25 -9.39 17.07
N GLU A 66 8.70 -10.59 17.16
CA GLU A 66 7.65 -10.96 18.13
C GLU A 66 8.18 -11.30 19.54
N ARG A 67 9.47 -11.14 19.77
CA ARG A 67 10.05 -11.36 21.09
C ARG A 67 10.33 -10.03 21.78
N ARG A 68 9.66 -9.79 22.91
CA ARG A 68 9.89 -8.61 23.74
C ARG A 68 11.31 -8.64 24.31
N GLY A 69 11.98 -7.47 24.27
CA GLY A 69 13.25 -7.24 24.96
C GLY A 69 13.12 -7.25 26.51
N PRO A 70 14.20 -6.98 27.23
CA PRO A 70 14.18 -6.92 28.70
C PRO A 70 13.35 -5.75 29.24
N ASP A 71 13.14 -4.68 28.48
CA ASP A 71 12.26 -3.59 28.86
C ASP A 71 10.79 -4.00 28.64
N PRO A 72 9.92 -3.94 29.68
CA PRO A 72 8.50 -4.24 29.51
C PRO A 72 7.75 -3.25 28.59
N ARG A 73 8.38 -2.11 28.28
CA ARG A 73 7.88 -1.09 27.34
C ARG A 73 8.49 -1.25 25.96
N ASP A 74 8.67 -2.51 25.51
CA ASP A 74 9.10 -2.79 24.15
C ASP A 74 8.17 -2.09 23.14
N SER A 75 8.75 -1.50 22.09
CA SER A 75 8.05 -0.57 21.23
C SER A 75 8.66 -0.58 19.82
N PHE A 76 8.07 0.20 18.92
CA PHE A 76 8.60 0.52 17.60
C PHE A 76 10.13 0.78 17.59
N TRP A 77 10.70 1.37 18.64
CA TRP A 77 12.13 1.72 18.68
C TRP A 77 13.04 0.48 18.79
N THR A 78 12.61 -0.57 19.45
CA THR A 78 13.36 -1.84 19.53
C THR A 78 13.25 -2.61 18.22
N TRP A 79 12.09 -2.63 17.59
CA TRP A 79 11.85 -3.15 16.25
C TRP A 79 12.76 -2.46 15.23
N ARG A 80 12.83 -1.13 15.27
CA ARG A 80 13.66 -0.30 14.37
C ARG A 80 15.16 -0.63 14.47
N GLN A 81 15.66 -1.01 15.64
CA GLN A 81 17.07 -1.43 15.80
C GLN A 81 17.37 -2.73 15.05
N LEU A 82 16.44 -3.68 15.02
CA LEU A 82 16.59 -4.90 14.21
C LEU A 82 16.58 -4.54 12.72
N MET A 83 15.65 -3.69 12.30
CA MET A 83 15.57 -3.22 10.92
C MET A 83 16.90 -2.62 10.44
N PHE A 84 17.55 -1.77 11.25
CA PHE A 84 18.84 -1.18 10.88
C PHE A 84 19.94 -2.22 10.68
N ARG A 85 19.98 -3.27 11.50
CA ARG A 85 20.95 -4.37 11.31
C ARG A 85 20.73 -5.13 10.01
N PHE A 86 19.48 -5.32 9.61
CA PHE A 86 19.14 -5.89 8.31
C PHE A 86 19.60 -5.00 7.14
N LEU A 87 19.31 -3.72 7.24
CA LEU A 87 19.65 -2.75 6.21
C LEU A 87 21.15 -2.76 5.89
N ASP A 88 22.02 -2.87 6.88
CA ASP A 88 23.47 -2.90 6.68
C ASP A 88 23.96 -4.10 5.84
N ARG A 89 23.11 -5.11 5.62
CA ARG A 89 23.45 -6.33 4.89
C ARG A 89 22.85 -6.42 3.51
N LEU A 90 21.75 -5.69 3.27
CA LEU A 90 21.01 -5.79 2.01
C LEU A 90 21.79 -5.23 0.83
N THR A 91 21.98 -6.07 -0.19
CA THR A 91 22.49 -5.70 -1.50
C THR A 91 21.36 -5.30 -2.44
N PRO A 92 21.63 -4.65 -3.58
CA PRO A 92 20.63 -4.38 -4.61
C PRO A 92 19.90 -5.64 -5.09
N ASP A 93 20.60 -6.75 -5.29
CA ASP A 93 20.00 -8.02 -5.71
C ASP A 93 19.08 -8.62 -4.63
N ASP A 94 19.42 -8.46 -3.35
CA ASP A 94 18.55 -8.87 -2.25
C ASP A 94 17.25 -8.05 -2.23
N VAL A 95 17.35 -6.73 -2.42
CA VAL A 95 16.17 -5.85 -2.48
C VAL A 95 15.28 -6.24 -3.64
N GLN A 96 15.82 -6.51 -4.83
CA GLN A 96 15.04 -6.98 -5.98
C GLN A 96 14.30 -8.29 -5.66
N ALA A 97 14.98 -9.28 -5.08
CA ALA A 97 14.39 -10.59 -4.78
C ALA A 97 13.31 -10.50 -3.69
N ILE A 98 13.53 -9.67 -2.66
CA ILE A 98 12.54 -9.44 -1.60
C ILE A 98 11.32 -8.72 -2.17
N THR A 99 11.52 -7.65 -2.95
CA THR A 99 10.44 -6.86 -3.55
C THR A 99 9.59 -7.72 -4.50
N ALA A 100 10.22 -8.55 -5.35
CA ALA A 100 9.48 -9.47 -6.22
C ALA A 100 8.61 -10.46 -5.42
N PHE A 101 9.12 -10.96 -4.29
CA PHE A 101 8.37 -11.84 -3.41
C PHE A 101 7.18 -11.12 -2.75
N VAL A 102 7.40 -9.91 -2.26
CA VAL A 102 6.33 -9.07 -1.67
C VAL A 102 5.23 -8.78 -2.68
N GLN A 103 5.58 -8.34 -3.87
CA GLN A 103 4.61 -8.06 -4.93
C GLN A 103 3.85 -9.32 -5.36
N MET A 104 4.52 -10.48 -5.42
CA MET A 104 3.87 -11.76 -5.67
C MET A 104 2.83 -12.10 -4.59
N GLU A 105 3.16 -11.90 -3.30
CA GLU A 105 2.20 -12.12 -2.20
C GLU A 105 1.04 -11.12 -2.25
N MET A 106 1.29 -9.85 -2.60
CA MET A 106 0.23 -8.85 -2.79
C MET A 106 -0.74 -9.26 -3.90
N LEU A 107 -0.22 -9.67 -5.06
CA LEU A 107 -1.05 -10.16 -6.16
C LEU A 107 -1.86 -11.39 -5.74
N ALA A 108 -1.24 -12.36 -5.06
CA ALA A 108 -1.94 -13.56 -4.57
C ALA A 108 -3.02 -13.23 -3.51
N ALA A 109 -2.87 -12.13 -2.79
CA ALA A 109 -3.88 -11.63 -1.84
C ALA A 109 -5.02 -10.84 -2.51
N GLY A 110 -4.91 -10.52 -3.82
CA GLY A 110 -5.96 -9.84 -4.57
C GLY A 110 -5.69 -8.36 -4.90
N TYR A 111 -4.52 -7.82 -4.57
CA TYR A 111 -4.14 -6.49 -5.05
C TYR A 111 -3.77 -6.53 -6.53
N GLY A 112 -4.11 -5.48 -7.30
CA GLY A 112 -3.77 -5.36 -8.72
C GLY A 112 -2.49 -4.56 -8.98
N ALA A 113 -2.09 -3.73 -8.03
CA ALA A 113 -0.89 -2.88 -8.10
C ALA A 113 -0.38 -2.57 -6.70
N SER A 114 0.86 -2.04 -6.62
CA SER A 114 1.46 -1.60 -5.35
C SER A 114 2.08 -0.21 -5.46
N VAL A 115 2.04 0.51 -4.35
CA VAL A 115 2.86 1.70 -4.12
C VAL A 115 4.05 1.27 -3.27
N GLU A 116 5.26 1.46 -3.76
CA GLU A 116 6.47 1.21 -2.96
C GLU A 116 7.02 2.53 -2.43
N PHE A 117 6.90 2.73 -1.12
CA PHE A 117 7.46 3.87 -0.39
C PHE A 117 8.95 3.62 -0.17
N HIS A 118 9.73 3.99 -1.17
CA HIS A 118 11.10 3.55 -1.34
C HIS A 118 12.10 4.55 -0.75
N TYR A 119 12.71 4.22 0.39
CA TYR A 119 13.69 5.09 1.08
C TYR A 119 15.09 4.47 1.24
N LEU A 120 15.31 3.21 0.85
CA LEU A 120 16.62 2.58 0.87
C LEU A 120 17.39 2.92 -0.42
N HIS A 121 18.17 4.01 -0.39
CA HIS A 121 18.78 4.57 -1.60
C HIS A 121 20.26 4.22 -1.78
N HIS A 122 21.03 4.20 -0.66
CA HIS A 122 22.49 4.23 -0.70
C HIS A 122 23.12 2.92 -0.26
N GLN A 123 24.42 2.80 -0.47
CA GLN A 123 25.25 1.70 -0.01
C GLN A 123 25.28 1.66 1.54
N PRO A 124 25.66 0.50 2.14
CA PRO A 124 26.02 0.48 3.55
C PRO A 124 27.02 1.58 3.88
N GLY A 125 26.79 2.31 4.99
CA GLY A 125 27.58 3.49 5.33
C GLY A 125 27.13 4.79 4.65
N GLY A 126 26.09 4.78 3.80
CA GLY A 126 25.42 5.98 3.26
C GLY A 126 26.07 6.58 2.02
N MET A 127 27.10 5.95 1.47
CA MET A 127 27.67 6.42 0.19
C MET A 127 26.72 6.15 -0.97
N PRO A 128 26.46 7.13 -1.85
CA PRO A 128 25.65 6.90 -3.04
C PRO A 128 26.24 5.78 -3.92
N TYR A 129 25.37 5.08 -4.65
CA TYR A 129 25.81 4.27 -5.79
C TYR A 129 26.22 5.20 -6.94
N ASP A 130 27.04 4.71 -7.88
CA ASP A 130 27.39 5.44 -9.10
C ASP A 130 26.14 5.83 -9.90
N ASN A 131 25.16 4.93 -9.96
CA ASN A 131 23.80 5.22 -10.40
C ASN A 131 22.93 5.53 -9.17
N LEU A 132 22.49 6.79 -9.02
CA LEU A 132 21.63 7.20 -7.89
C LEU A 132 20.32 6.42 -7.83
N ALA A 133 19.82 5.91 -8.96
CA ALA A 133 18.59 5.13 -9.04
C ALA A 133 18.81 3.61 -8.87
N GLU A 134 20.02 3.13 -8.56
CA GLU A 134 20.33 1.69 -8.47
C GLU A 134 19.24 0.92 -7.72
N MET A 135 18.89 1.36 -6.52
CA MET A 135 17.88 0.69 -5.70
C MET A 135 16.46 0.84 -6.25
N SER A 136 16.14 1.99 -6.85
CA SER A 136 14.86 2.20 -7.53
C SER A 136 14.71 1.29 -8.74
N GLU A 137 15.76 1.11 -9.52
CA GLU A 137 15.78 0.17 -10.66
C GLU A 137 15.57 -1.29 -10.22
N ARG A 138 16.02 -1.66 -9.01
CA ARG A 138 15.75 -2.98 -8.43
C ARG A 138 14.28 -3.21 -8.09
N VAL A 139 13.61 -2.18 -7.57
CA VAL A 139 12.16 -2.21 -7.35
C VAL A 139 11.41 -2.35 -8.68
N VAL A 140 11.83 -1.58 -9.70
CA VAL A 140 11.27 -1.66 -11.05
C VAL A 140 11.48 -3.05 -11.68
N ALA A 141 12.67 -3.61 -11.57
CA ALA A 141 12.97 -4.97 -12.06
C ALA A 141 12.15 -6.05 -11.34
N ALA A 142 11.91 -5.88 -10.05
CA ALA A 142 11.03 -6.75 -9.28
C ALA A 142 9.58 -6.70 -9.81
N SER A 143 9.07 -5.51 -10.15
CA SER A 143 7.75 -5.35 -10.74
C SER A 143 7.63 -5.98 -12.13
N GLN A 144 8.68 -5.92 -12.95
CA GLN A 144 8.74 -6.67 -14.22
C GLN A 144 8.63 -8.18 -14.00
N GLN A 145 9.31 -8.69 -12.98
CA GLN A 145 9.32 -10.11 -12.65
C GLN A 145 7.97 -10.59 -12.10
N SER A 146 7.34 -9.82 -11.22
CA SER A 146 6.06 -10.17 -10.61
C SER A 146 4.86 -9.87 -11.52
N GLY A 147 5.02 -8.99 -12.49
CA GLY A 147 3.93 -8.48 -13.31
C GLY A 147 3.00 -7.50 -12.59
N ALA A 148 3.32 -7.06 -11.37
CA ALA A 148 2.53 -6.07 -10.62
C ALA A 148 2.58 -4.69 -11.27
N GLY A 149 1.48 -3.96 -11.27
CA GLY A 149 1.50 -2.52 -11.49
C GLY A 149 2.26 -1.83 -10.36
N LEU A 150 3.04 -0.79 -10.68
CA LEU A 150 3.88 -0.10 -9.71
C LEU A 150 3.64 1.41 -9.71
N CYS A 151 3.40 1.97 -8.54
CA CYS A 151 3.67 3.36 -8.26
C CYS A 151 4.97 3.44 -7.45
N LEU A 152 6.06 3.86 -8.08
CA LEU A 152 7.34 4.05 -7.40
C LEU A 152 7.35 5.41 -6.71
N VAL A 153 7.56 5.43 -5.39
CA VAL A 153 7.58 6.64 -4.57
C VAL A 153 8.94 6.76 -3.88
N PRO A 154 9.95 7.36 -4.53
CA PRO A 154 11.19 7.72 -3.87
C PRO A 154 10.94 8.69 -2.71
N VAL A 155 11.68 8.51 -1.62
CA VAL A 155 11.43 9.18 -0.35
C VAL A 155 12.57 10.12 0.01
N HIS A 156 12.23 11.37 0.30
CA HIS A 156 13.14 12.38 0.82
C HIS A 156 13.32 12.20 2.33
N TYR A 157 14.57 12.05 2.75
CA TYR A 157 14.96 11.84 4.15
C TYR A 157 16.22 12.63 4.45
N GLN A 158 16.18 13.64 5.33
CA GLN A 158 17.29 14.53 5.61
C GLN A 158 17.88 14.35 7.02
N PHE A 159 17.04 14.19 8.04
CA PHE A 159 17.42 14.30 9.45
C PHE A 159 16.98 13.11 10.29
N GLY A 160 17.63 12.94 11.41
CA GLY A 160 17.33 11.90 12.41
C GLY A 160 16.16 12.23 13.33
N GLY A 161 15.62 13.45 13.28
CA GLY A 161 14.50 13.90 14.11
C GLY A 161 14.13 15.35 13.88
N CYS A 162 13.06 15.82 14.55
CA CYS A 162 12.48 17.17 14.41
C CYS A 162 13.43 18.33 14.77
N ASP A 163 14.45 18.04 15.56
CA ASP A 163 15.54 18.97 15.93
C ASP A 163 16.61 19.10 14.85
N GLN A 164 16.43 18.46 13.71
CA GLN A 164 17.37 18.42 12.58
C GLN A 164 18.72 17.78 12.95
N ARG A 165 18.75 16.87 13.93
CA ARG A 165 19.94 16.10 14.24
C ARG A 165 20.40 15.24 13.07
N ASP A 166 21.70 15.01 12.99
CA ASP A 166 22.29 14.17 11.96
C ASP A 166 21.67 12.75 11.93
N LEU A 167 21.71 12.14 10.76
CA LEU A 167 21.25 10.76 10.57
C LEU A 167 22.10 9.82 11.42
N GLY A 168 21.46 8.98 12.21
CA GLY A 168 22.12 7.87 12.89
C GLY A 168 22.64 6.82 11.89
N ALA A 169 23.57 5.97 12.34
CA ALA A 169 24.21 4.95 11.50
C ALA A 169 23.22 4.08 10.71
N GLY A 170 22.07 3.71 11.29
CA GLY A 170 21.03 2.95 10.59
C GLY A 170 20.21 3.76 9.57
N GLN A 171 20.31 5.08 9.58
CA GLN A 171 19.53 5.97 8.72
C GLN A 171 20.33 6.52 7.51
N VAL A 172 21.66 6.43 7.57
CA VAL A 172 22.53 7.05 6.54
C VAL A 172 22.26 6.54 5.11
N ARG A 173 21.76 5.31 4.97
CA ARG A 173 21.37 4.75 3.66
C ARG A 173 20.14 5.42 3.03
N PHE A 174 19.40 6.22 3.78
CA PHE A 174 18.20 6.93 3.33
C PHE A 174 18.52 8.38 2.92
N GLY A 175 19.61 8.93 3.45
CA GLY A 175 19.88 10.35 3.56
C GLY A 175 20.17 11.05 2.25
N ASN A 176 19.40 12.10 1.96
CA ASN A 176 19.61 12.99 0.85
C ASN A 176 19.32 14.44 1.27
N ASP A 177 20.16 15.39 0.86
CA ASP A 177 19.73 16.77 0.79
C ASP A 177 18.71 16.96 -0.36
N ALA A 178 18.11 18.15 -0.43
CA ALA A 178 17.05 18.44 -1.38
C ALA A 178 17.49 18.35 -2.85
N ASP A 179 18.74 18.71 -3.15
CA ASP A 179 19.25 18.69 -4.52
C ASP A 179 19.59 17.29 -4.99
N ARG A 180 20.22 16.49 -4.11
CA ARG A 180 20.49 15.08 -4.40
C ARG A 180 19.19 14.29 -4.51
N PHE A 181 18.22 14.55 -3.66
CA PHE A 181 16.91 13.92 -3.78
C PHE A 181 16.23 14.27 -5.11
N ALA A 182 16.28 15.49 -5.56
CA ALA A 182 15.74 15.87 -6.87
C ALA A 182 16.42 15.12 -8.02
N GLN A 183 17.76 14.94 -7.97
CA GLN A 183 18.48 14.13 -8.95
C GLN A 183 18.09 12.65 -8.89
N LEU A 184 17.98 12.08 -7.70
CA LEU A 184 17.55 10.71 -7.47
C LEU A 184 16.13 10.48 -8.01
N HIS A 185 15.19 11.36 -7.69
CA HIS A 185 13.81 11.29 -8.17
C HIS A 185 13.73 11.34 -9.71
N ALA A 186 14.50 12.22 -10.33
CA ALA A 186 14.58 12.31 -11.78
C ALA A 186 15.16 11.03 -12.40
N ALA A 187 16.20 10.46 -11.81
CA ALA A 187 16.79 9.18 -12.25
C ALA A 187 15.83 8.00 -12.06
N ALA A 188 15.10 7.94 -10.95
CA ALA A 188 14.05 6.96 -10.72
C ALA A 188 12.92 7.06 -11.76
N GLY A 189 12.54 8.30 -12.15
CA GLY A 189 11.59 8.53 -13.24
C GLY A 189 12.10 8.00 -14.59
N GLN A 190 13.39 8.12 -14.87
CA GLN A 190 13.99 7.57 -16.11
C GLN A 190 13.92 6.04 -16.12
N ALA A 191 14.10 5.37 -14.97
CA ALA A 191 13.98 3.91 -14.86
C ALA A 191 12.58 3.40 -15.26
N LEU A 192 11.55 4.24 -15.14
CA LEU A 192 10.18 3.91 -15.54
C LEU A 192 9.88 4.13 -17.03
N HIS A 193 10.69 4.88 -17.78
CA HIS A 193 10.37 5.23 -19.18
C HIS A 193 10.30 4.01 -20.11
N ALA A 194 11.05 2.95 -19.85
CA ALA A 194 11.04 1.72 -20.63
C ALA A 194 10.04 0.68 -20.10
N GLN A 195 9.22 1.07 -19.10
CA GLN A 195 8.29 0.17 -18.43
C GLN A 195 6.90 0.23 -19.04
N PRO A 196 6.01 -0.73 -18.73
CA PRO A 196 4.61 -0.66 -19.10
C PRO A 196 3.97 0.66 -18.67
N ALA A 197 3.07 1.18 -19.50
CA ALA A 197 2.43 2.48 -19.28
C ALA A 197 1.54 2.56 -18.01
N ASP A 198 1.34 1.45 -17.34
CA ASP A 198 0.59 1.35 -16.08
C ASP A 198 1.45 1.60 -14.84
N HIS A 199 2.75 1.90 -15.00
CA HIS A 199 3.64 2.32 -13.92
C HIS A 199 3.60 3.84 -13.76
N THR A 200 3.67 4.31 -12.51
CA THR A 200 3.63 5.75 -12.16
C THR A 200 4.77 6.11 -11.24
N LEU A 201 5.13 7.39 -11.22
CA LEU A 201 6.12 7.97 -10.31
C LEU A 201 5.42 8.91 -9.34
N GLY A 202 5.62 8.71 -8.05
CA GLY A 202 5.25 9.63 -6.99
C GLY A 202 6.48 10.23 -6.32
N ALA A 203 6.27 10.99 -5.26
CA ALA A 203 7.31 11.50 -4.38
C ALA A 203 6.82 11.54 -2.93
N ALA A 204 7.73 11.42 -1.97
CA ALA A 204 7.36 11.50 -0.56
C ALA A 204 8.41 12.24 0.27
N PRO A 205 8.04 13.20 1.13
CA PRO A 205 8.81 13.47 2.33
C PRO A 205 8.53 12.32 3.31
N HIS A 206 9.56 11.76 3.95
CA HIS A 206 9.35 10.60 4.82
C HIS A 206 8.29 10.87 5.91
N SER A 207 8.47 11.96 6.63
CA SER A 207 7.61 12.42 7.74
C SER A 207 8.05 13.82 8.18
N LEU A 208 7.31 14.45 9.08
CA LEU A 208 7.68 15.72 9.69
C LEU A 208 9.01 15.62 10.47
N ARG A 209 9.35 14.45 10.97
CA ARG A 209 10.60 14.21 11.73
C ARG A 209 11.85 14.19 10.86
N ALA A 210 11.69 13.86 9.59
CA ALA A 210 12.83 13.53 8.72
C ALA A 210 13.16 14.60 7.67
N VAL A 211 12.30 15.59 7.49
CA VAL A 211 12.42 16.60 6.45
C VAL A 211 12.29 18.00 7.05
N ARG A 212 13.06 18.94 6.53
CA ARG A 212 13.06 20.35 6.98
C ARG A 212 11.69 20.99 6.70
N ARG A 213 11.26 21.89 7.61
CA ARG A 213 9.95 22.58 7.50
C ARG A 213 9.76 23.30 6.17
N GLU A 214 10.78 24.00 5.72
CA GLU A 214 10.77 24.78 4.47
C GLU A 214 10.60 23.85 3.25
N ASP A 215 11.28 22.69 3.25
CA ASP A 215 11.15 21.70 2.19
C ASP A 215 9.76 21.00 2.21
N LEU A 216 9.18 20.78 3.40
CA LEU A 216 7.82 20.25 3.54
C LEU A 216 6.76 21.22 2.99
N THR A 217 6.86 22.51 3.33
CA THR A 217 5.89 23.53 2.86
C THR A 217 5.94 23.74 1.34
N GLU A 218 7.06 23.45 0.71
CA GLU A 218 7.24 23.59 -0.74
C GLU A 218 7.12 22.27 -1.51
N PHE A 219 6.94 21.15 -0.81
CA PHE A 219 7.06 19.82 -1.41
C PHE A 219 6.09 19.61 -2.57
N ALA A 220 4.81 19.93 -2.40
CA ALA A 220 3.80 19.80 -3.43
C ALA A 220 4.08 20.65 -4.69
N ARG A 221 4.69 21.80 -4.50
CA ARG A 221 5.11 22.69 -5.61
C ARG A 221 6.38 22.18 -6.31
N ARG A 222 7.31 21.57 -5.56
CA ARG A 222 8.55 21.01 -6.12
C ARG A 222 8.29 19.74 -6.93
N TYR A 223 7.28 18.96 -6.54
CA TYR A 223 6.83 17.75 -7.23
C TYR A 223 5.37 17.93 -7.70
N PRO A 224 5.14 18.67 -8.80
CA PRO A 224 3.80 19.10 -9.22
C PRO A 224 2.99 17.99 -9.89
N SER A 225 3.60 16.85 -10.22
CA SER A 225 2.95 15.73 -10.89
C SER A 225 3.10 14.44 -10.08
N GLY A 226 2.12 13.55 -10.23
CA GLY A 226 2.08 12.28 -9.52
C GLY A 226 1.59 12.39 -8.08
N PRO A 227 1.37 11.24 -7.42
CA PRO A 227 0.93 11.18 -6.04
C PRO A 227 2.04 11.57 -5.07
N LEU A 228 1.63 12.10 -3.92
CA LEU A 228 2.49 12.49 -2.81
C LEU A 228 2.15 11.66 -1.58
N HIS A 229 3.16 11.09 -0.93
CA HIS A 229 2.95 10.25 0.25
C HIS A 229 3.76 10.76 1.43
N MET A 230 3.28 10.54 2.67
CA MET A 230 4.01 10.88 3.89
C MET A 230 3.47 10.10 5.09
N HIS A 231 4.34 9.59 5.97
CA HIS A 231 3.92 9.12 7.29
C HIS A 231 3.47 10.30 8.15
N LEU A 232 2.32 10.21 8.78
CA LEU A 232 1.77 11.29 9.59
C LEU A 232 1.04 10.76 10.82
N ALA A 233 1.44 11.24 11.98
CA ALA A 233 0.79 10.96 13.27
C ALA A 233 0.61 9.45 13.54
N GLU A 234 1.63 8.66 13.28
CA GLU A 234 1.63 7.22 13.44
C GLU A 234 1.57 6.83 14.93
N GLN A 235 2.47 7.38 15.73
CA GLN A 235 2.66 7.00 17.12
C GLN A 235 2.70 8.19 18.09
N ILE A 236 2.34 7.94 19.35
CA ILE A 236 2.39 8.96 20.41
C ILE A 236 3.76 9.64 20.52
N PRO A 237 4.91 8.92 20.51
CA PRO A 237 6.23 9.56 20.55
C PRO A 237 6.51 10.52 19.39
N GLU A 238 5.95 10.26 18.20
CA GLU A 238 6.03 11.21 17.08
C GLU A 238 5.25 12.49 17.40
N VAL A 239 4.02 12.34 17.91
CA VAL A 239 3.19 13.48 18.29
C VAL A 239 3.91 14.35 19.33
N ASP A 240 4.50 13.72 20.33
CA ASP A 240 5.23 14.41 21.41
C ASP A 240 6.49 15.09 20.86
N GLU A 241 7.27 14.44 19.99
CA GLU A 241 8.48 15.01 19.39
C GLU A 241 8.16 16.23 18.52
N VAL A 242 7.17 16.13 17.66
CA VAL A 242 6.74 17.26 16.79
C VAL A 242 6.20 18.40 17.63
N HIS A 243 5.36 18.11 18.62
CA HIS A 243 4.80 19.14 19.49
C HIS A 243 5.91 19.86 20.30
N ALA A 244 6.85 19.13 20.83
CA ALA A 244 7.96 19.71 21.58
C ALA A 244 8.87 20.58 20.71
N ALA A 245 9.14 20.14 19.46
CA ALA A 245 10.06 20.84 18.55
C ALA A 245 9.39 22.01 17.80
N TRP A 246 8.10 21.88 17.45
CA TRP A 246 7.41 22.78 16.52
C TRP A 246 6.24 23.54 17.15
N GLY A 247 5.83 23.19 18.38
CA GLY A 247 4.74 23.87 19.11
C GLY A 247 3.33 23.51 18.64
N ALA A 248 3.20 22.52 17.75
CA ALA A 248 1.92 22.05 17.22
C ALA A 248 1.92 20.52 17.10
N ARG A 249 0.74 19.91 17.11
CA ARG A 249 0.60 18.50 16.79
C ARG A 249 0.88 18.25 15.30
N PRO A 250 1.29 17.02 14.89
CA PRO A 250 1.66 16.74 13.51
C PRO A 250 0.60 17.13 12.49
N VAL A 251 -0.65 16.73 12.70
CA VAL A 251 -1.75 17.02 11.78
C VAL A 251 -2.11 18.49 11.75
N ASP A 252 -2.19 19.15 12.91
CA ASP A 252 -2.43 20.60 12.99
C ASP A 252 -1.36 21.39 12.24
N TRP A 253 -0.08 21.00 12.41
CA TRP A 253 1.02 21.63 11.71
C TRP A 253 0.92 21.45 10.19
N ALA A 254 0.65 20.21 9.74
CA ALA A 254 0.51 19.92 8.33
C ALA A 254 -0.65 20.69 7.68
N LEU A 255 -1.81 20.74 8.34
CA LEU A 255 -2.98 21.51 7.87
C LEU A 255 -2.72 23.00 7.76
N GLN A 256 -1.84 23.56 8.61
CA GLN A 256 -1.54 25.00 8.62
C GLN A 256 -0.45 25.41 7.64
N HIS A 257 0.45 24.50 7.27
CA HIS A 257 1.70 24.86 6.58
C HIS A 257 1.93 24.11 5.27
N MET A 258 1.20 23.03 4.98
CA MET A 258 1.34 22.26 3.76
C MET A 258 0.12 22.44 2.86
N ASP A 259 0.34 22.46 1.55
CA ASP A 259 -0.73 22.45 0.55
C ASP A 259 -1.26 21.00 0.40
N LEU A 260 -2.09 20.55 1.38
CA LEU A 260 -2.69 19.24 1.34
C LEU A 260 -3.91 19.22 0.41
N ASP A 261 -3.86 18.35 -0.58
CA ASP A 261 -4.90 18.18 -1.61
C ASP A 261 -5.15 16.68 -1.89
N ASP A 262 -5.91 16.37 -2.92
CA ASP A 262 -6.26 15.01 -3.36
C ASP A 262 -5.09 14.19 -3.91
N ARG A 263 -3.91 14.77 -4.11
CA ARG A 263 -2.69 14.04 -4.48
C ARG A 263 -1.98 13.40 -3.29
N TRP A 264 -2.30 13.82 -2.05
CA TRP A 264 -1.65 13.31 -0.87
C TRP A 264 -2.28 12.00 -0.38
N CYS A 265 -1.42 11.03 -0.08
CA CYS A 265 -1.73 9.86 0.73
C CYS A 265 -0.94 9.96 2.05
N LEU A 266 -1.66 10.18 3.14
CA LEU A 266 -1.09 10.33 4.48
C LEU A 266 -1.21 9.00 5.21
N ILE A 267 -0.06 8.42 5.56
CA ILE A 267 0.01 7.06 6.05
C ILE A 267 -0.21 7.03 7.55
N HIS A 268 -0.98 6.06 8.01
CA HIS A 268 -1.45 5.78 9.36
C HIS A 268 -2.49 6.76 9.88
N CYS A 269 -2.15 8.02 10.13
CA CYS A 269 -3.05 9.02 10.72
C CYS A 269 -3.71 8.52 12.03
N THR A 270 -3.02 7.67 12.78
CA THR A 270 -3.57 6.92 13.92
C THR A 270 -3.83 7.81 15.13
N GLN A 271 -2.90 8.76 15.38
CA GLN A 271 -2.86 9.58 16.59
C GLN A 271 -3.47 10.97 16.35
N MET A 272 -4.69 11.01 15.81
CA MET A 272 -5.43 12.26 15.59
C MET A 272 -6.45 12.56 16.69
N THR A 273 -6.66 13.84 16.96
CA THR A 273 -7.84 14.29 17.70
C THR A 273 -9.10 14.27 16.81
N PRO A 274 -10.31 14.26 17.38
CA PRO A 274 -11.54 14.35 16.59
C PRO A 274 -11.60 15.56 15.64
N ALA A 275 -11.03 16.69 16.06
CA ALA A 275 -10.97 17.89 15.22
C ALA A 275 -9.99 17.74 14.04
N GLU A 276 -8.79 17.20 14.31
CA GLU A 276 -7.81 16.87 13.28
C GLU A 276 -8.37 15.88 12.26
N THR A 277 -9.05 14.83 12.72
CA THR A 277 -9.68 13.82 11.86
C THR A 277 -10.66 14.46 10.86
N THR A 278 -11.57 15.32 11.36
CA THR A 278 -12.57 15.97 10.51
C THR A 278 -11.93 16.99 9.55
N ALA A 279 -10.96 17.76 10.04
CA ALA A 279 -10.29 18.78 9.22
C ALA A 279 -9.44 18.15 8.12
N LEU A 280 -8.70 17.07 8.43
CA LEU A 280 -7.88 16.38 7.46
C LEU A 280 -8.72 15.66 6.40
N ALA A 281 -9.83 15.02 6.79
CA ALA A 281 -10.78 14.40 5.86
C ALA A 281 -11.32 15.40 4.81
N ALA A 282 -11.48 16.66 5.19
CA ALA A 282 -12.01 17.70 4.31
C ALA A 282 -11.00 18.21 3.26
N THR A 283 -9.71 17.86 3.35
CA THR A 283 -8.68 18.27 2.38
C THR A 283 -8.76 17.52 1.06
N GLY A 284 -9.42 16.36 1.03
CA GLY A 284 -9.42 15.44 -0.09
C GLY A 284 -8.23 14.47 -0.09
N ALA A 285 -7.28 14.61 0.84
CA ALA A 285 -6.17 13.68 1.00
C ALA A 285 -6.68 12.28 1.40
N VAL A 286 -5.97 11.24 0.96
CA VAL A 286 -6.27 9.84 1.29
C VAL A 286 -5.61 9.48 2.62
N ALA A 287 -6.34 8.85 3.54
CA ALA A 287 -5.74 8.13 4.66
C ALA A 287 -5.30 6.74 4.18
N GLY A 288 -3.99 6.52 4.11
CA GLY A 288 -3.38 5.23 3.77
C GLY A 288 -3.19 4.40 5.03
N LEU A 289 -4.09 3.47 5.29
CA LEU A 289 -4.11 2.71 6.53
C LEU A 289 -3.41 1.36 6.35
N CYS A 290 -2.75 0.90 7.41
CA CYS A 290 -2.04 -0.38 7.43
C CYS A 290 -2.43 -1.19 8.69
N PRO A 291 -3.70 -1.59 8.83
CA PRO A 291 -4.27 -2.13 10.07
C PRO A 291 -3.51 -3.31 10.67
N ILE A 292 -2.92 -4.18 9.85
CA ILE A 292 -2.10 -5.30 10.33
C ILE A 292 -0.81 -4.80 10.96
N THR A 293 -0.10 -3.88 10.30
CA THR A 293 1.15 -3.31 10.84
C THR A 293 0.87 -2.44 12.07
N GLU A 294 -0.14 -1.59 12.02
CA GLU A 294 -0.59 -0.76 13.15
C GLU A 294 -0.94 -1.61 14.38
N SER A 295 -1.56 -2.77 14.16
CA SER A 295 -1.81 -3.75 15.22
C SER A 295 -0.52 -4.41 15.73
N SER A 296 0.39 -4.79 14.82
CA SER A 296 1.67 -5.43 15.14
C SER A 296 2.61 -4.53 15.92
N LEU A 297 2.64 -3.24 15.59
CA LEU A 297 3.51 -2.24 16.24
C LEU A 297 2.84 -1.58 17.46
N GLY A 298 1.52 -1.76 17.62
CA GLY A 298 0.78 -1.15 18.72
C GLY A 298 0.58 0.35 18.56
N ASP A 299 0.41 0.83 17.32
CA ASP A 299 0.31 2.26 17.02
C ASP A 299 -0.99 2.88 17.54
N GLY A 300 -2.04 2.08 17.65
CA GLY A 300 -3.35 2.52 18.10
C GLY A 300 -4.45 2.23 17.07
N ILE A 301 -5.58 2.90 17.23
CA ILE A 301 -6.76 2.71 16.37
C ILE A 301 -7.07 4.01 15.65
N PHE A 302 -6.99 4.00 14.32
CA PHE A 302 -7.46 5.09 13.48
C PHE A 302 -8.94 5.39 13.72
N ASP A 303 -9.39 6.65 13.78
CA ASP A 303 -10.80 7.00 13.99
C ASP A 303 -11.62 6.88 12.69
N GLY A 304 -11.78 5.62 12.23
CA GLY A 304 -12.43 5.29 10.96
C GLY A 304 -13.89 5.74 10.92
N VAL A 305 -14.65 5.57 11.99
CA VAL A 305 -16.06 5.98 12.01
C VAL A 305 -16.19 7.47 11.68
N ARG A 306 -15.46 8.32 12.40
CA ARG A 306 -15.48 9.77 12.17
C ARG A 306 -14.97 10.17 10.79
N TRP A 307 -13.92 9.49 10.33
CA TRP A 307 -13.32 9.75 9.01
C TRP A 307 -14.30 9.48 7.88
N PHE A 308 -14.95 8.31 7.91
CA PHE A 308 -15.98 7.95 6.93
C PHE A 308 -17.21 8.86 7.00
N ASP A 309 -17.61 9.27 8.20
CA ASP A 309 -18.76 10.20 8.39
C ASP A 309 -18.42 11.61 7.89
N ALA A 310 -17.14 12.01 7.92
CA ALA A 310 -16.66 13.25 7.33
C ALA A 310 -16.45 13.16 5.80
N GLY A 311 -16.66 11.99 5.18
CA GLY A 311 -16.48 11.78 3.75
C GLY A 311 -15.02 11.65 3.31
N GLY A 312 -14.11 11.32 4.22
CA GLY A 312 -12.69 11.17 3.95
C GLY A 312 -12.38 9.95 3.07
N ALA A 313 -11.41 10.10 2.16
CA ALA A 313 -10.91 9.02 1.30
C ALA A 313 -9.99 8.08 2.09
N VAL A 314 -10.11 6.76 1.85
CA VAL A 314 -9.36 5.70 2.55
C VAL A 314 -8.75 4.75 1.54
N ALA A 315 -7.53 4.31 1.82
CA ALA A 315 -6.87 3.22 1.12
C ALA A 315 -6.14 2.30 2.10
N ILE A 316 -5.75 1.10 1.63
CA ILE A 316 -5.09 0.09 2.46
C ILE A 316 -3.70 -0.23 1.90
N GLY A 317 -2.71 -0.30 2.80
CA GLY A 317 -1.35 -0.76 2.55
C GLY A 317 -0.94 -1.91 3.47
N SER A 318 0.14 -2.61 3.15
CA SER A 318 0.71 -3.69 3.97
C SER A 318 1.95 -3.27 4.76
N ASP A 319 2.47 -2.08 4.49
CA ASP A 319 3.55 -1.35 5.17
C ASP A 319 4.79 -2.22 5.46
N SER A 320 4.96 -2.72 6.67
CA SER A 320 6.09 -3.58 7.06
C SER A 320 6.09 -4.96 6.40
N ASN A 321 5.00 -5.31 5.74
CA ASN A 321 4.82 -6.61 5.10
C ASN A 321 5.02 -7.80 6.06
N ILE A 322 4.80 -7.60 7.36
CA ILE A 322 4.86 -8.71 8.35
C ILE A 322 3.87 -9.80 7.97
N ARG A 323 2.71 -9.39 7.48
CA ARG A 323 1.71 -10.21 6.82
C ARG A 323 1.08 -9.42 5.68
N ILE A 324 0.91 -10.04 4.53
CA ILE A 324 0.24 -9.45 3.37
C ILE A 324 -1.09 -10.18 3.19
N SER A 325 -2.20 -9.48 3.42
CA SER A 325 -3.54 -10.06 3.35
C SER A 325 -4.58 -8.96 3.18
N LEU A 326 -5.17 -8.86 2.00
CA LEU A 326 -6.20 -7.85 1.71
C LEU A 326 -7.44 -8.04 2.60
N SER A 327 -7.94 -9.26 2.70
CA SER A 327 -9.14 -9.55 3.51
C SER A 327 -8.93 -9.25 4.99
N GLU A 328 -7.72 -9.49 5.52
CA GLU A 328 -7.40 -9.24 6.92
C GLU A 328 -7.20 -7.74 7.21
N GLU A 329 -6.60 -6.97 6.30
CA GLU A 329 -6.52 -5.51 6.43
C GLU A 329 -7.92 -4.91 6.54
N LEU A 330 -8.81 -5.27 5.61
CA LEU A 330 -10.20 -4.79 5.60
C LEU A 330 -10.97 -5.20 6.88
N ARG A 331 -10.81 -6.44 7.30
CA ARG A 331 -11.44 -6.97 8.51
C ARG A 331 -10.92 -6.29 9.77
N THR A 332 -9.61 -6.11 9.88
CA THR A 332 -8.96 -5.49 11.03
C THR A 332 -9.34 -4.02 11.15
N LEU A 333 -9.46 -3.30 10.04
CA LEU A 333 -9.96 -1.92 10.03
C LEU A 333 -11.33 -1.80 10.73
N ASP A 334 -12.30 -2.65 10.38
CA ASP A 334 -13.62 -2.57 11.00
C ASP A 334 -13.63 -3.18 12.41
N TYR A 335 -12.92 -4.29 12.66
CA TYR A 335 -12.88 -4.91 13.98
C TYR A 335 -12.24 -4.02 15.04
N SER A 336 -11.24 -3.24 14.70
CA SER A 336 -10.66 -2.25 15.61
C SER A 336 -11.69 -1.22 16.06
N GLN A 337 -12.54 -0.73 15.14
CA GLN A 337 -13.65 0.18 15.46
C GLN A 337 -14.69 -0.50 16.37
N ARG A 338 -15.08 -1.74 16.03
CA ARG A 338 -16.05 -2.50 16.85
C ARG A 338 -15.59 -2.67 18.30
N LEU A 339 -14.31 -3.00 18.48
CA LEU A 339 -13.71 -3.20 19.81
C LEU A 339 -13.58 -1.89 20.57
N ARG A 340 -13.18 -0.80 19.91
CA ARG A 340 -13.10 0.53 20.52
C ARG A 340 -14.46 1.05 21.00
N ASP A 341 -15.47 0.92 20.14
CA ASP A 341 -16.77 1.60 20.34
C ASP A 341 -17.85 0.69 20.96
N GLY A 342 -17.57 -0.62 21.12
CA GLY A 342 -18.53 -1.59 21.65
C GLY A 342 -19.75 -1.80 20.75
N THR A 343 -19.58 -1.62 19.42
CA THR A 343 -20.64 -1.71 18.41
C THR A 343 -20.41 -2.85 17.44
N ARG A 344 -21.43 -3.25 16.68
CA ARG A 344 -21.31 -4.18 15.56
C ARG A 344 -21.36 -3.43 14.23
N ALA A 345 -20.65 -3.98 13.21
CA ALA A 345 -20.67 -3.42 11.86
C ALA A 345 -20.42 -1.89 11.87
N ALA A 346 -19.35 -1.47 12.54
CA ALA A 346 -19.08 -0.07 12.87
C ALA A 346 -18.98 0.82 11.61
N LEU A 347 -18.45 0.27 10.53
CA LEU A 347 -18.27 0.99 9.25
C LEU A 347 -19.39 0.70 8.23
N ALA A 348 -20.45 -0.04 8.57
CA ALA A 348 -21.61 -0.21 7.71
C ALA A 348 -22.51 1.03 7.70
N THR A 349 -23.43 1.06 6.73
CA THR A 349 -24.55 2.01 6.72
C THR A 349 -25.88 1.26 6.56
N ALA A 350 -26.99 1.96 6.58
CA ALA A 350 -28.30 1.35 6.29
C ALA A 350 -28.40 0.85 4.82
N GLN A 351 -27.55 1.35 3.91
CA GLN A 351 -27.59 1.08 2.47
C GLN A 351 -26.51 0.12 2.01
N ALA A 352 -25.37 0.03 2.73
CA ALA A 352 -24.23 -0.78 2.36
C ALA A 352 -23.73 -1.62 3.54
N SER A 353 -23.43 -2.89 3.28
CA SER A 353 -22.78 -3.75 4.26
C SER A 353 -21.38 -3.22 4.61
N THR A 354 -20.79 -3.70 5.70
CA THR A 354 -19.44 -3.31 6.09
C THR A 354 -18.44 -3.63 4.98
N GLY A 355 -18.46 -4.85 4.44
CA GLY A 355 -17.54 -5.26 3.39
C GLY A 355 -17.70 -4.38 2.14
N ARG A 356 -18.93 -4.11 1.72
CA ARG A 356 -19.19 -3.26 0.56
C ARG A 356 -18.66 -1.83 0.75
N ARG A 357 -18.99 -1.19 1.88
CA ARG A 357 -18.57 0.20 2.13
C ARG A 357 -17.06 0.34 2.18
N ILE A 358 -16.37 -0.56 2.90
CA ILE A 358 -14.90 -0.51 3.00
C ILE A 358 -14.27 -0.82 1.65
N PHE A 359 -14.76 -1.84 0.93
CA PHE A 359 -14.19 -2.25 -0.34
C PHE A 359 -14.31 -1.15 -1.40
N ASP A 360 -15.49 -0.52 -1.54
CA ASP A 360 -15.67 0.62 -2.43
C ASP A 360 -14.73 1.79 -2.08
N ALA A 361 -14.56 2.08 -0.80
CA ALA A 361 -13.68 3.16 -0.33
C ALA A 361 -12.21 2.88 -0.67
N VAL A 362 -11.72 1.66 -0.44
CA VAL A 362 -10.31 1.33 -0.72
C VAL A 362 -10.02 1.19 -2.22
N LEU A 363 -11.01 0.84 -3.03
CA LEU A 363 -10.88 0.88 -4.49
C LEU A 363 -10.67 2.31 -4.99
N ALA A 364 -11.52 3.23 -4.57
CA ALA A 364 -11.45 4.64 -4.97
C ALA A 364 -10.20 5.33 -4.41
N GLY A 365 -9.96 5.22 -3.10
CA GLY A 365 -8.82 5.83 -2.45
C GLY A 365 -7.48 5.23 -2.90
N GLY A 366 -7.43 3.92 -3.16
CA GLY A 366 -6.24 3.26 -3.70
C GLY A 366 -5.86 3.74 -5.09
N ALA A 367 -6.84 3.89 -5.97
CA ALA A 367 -6.64 4.44 -7.32
C ALA A 367 -6.13 5.89 -7.26
N GLN A 368 -6.73 6.72 -6.39
CA GLN A 368 -6.33 8.11 -6.14
C GLN A 368 -4.90 8.17 -5.60
N ALA A 369 -4.59 7.44 -4.53
CA ALA A 369 -3.29 7.44 -3.87
C ALA A 369 -2.13 6.96 -4.75
N ALA A 370 -2.40 6.10 -5.73
CA ALA A 370 -1.42 5.62 -6.70
C ALA A 370 -1.37 6.46 -7.99
N GLY A 371 -2.27 7.44 -8.16
CA GLY A 371 -2.43 8.15 -9.43
C GLY A 371 -2.74 7.21 -10.59
N ARG A 372 -3.51 6.14 -10.34
CA ARG A 372 -3.75 5.04 -11.27
C ARG A 372 -5.19 5.02 -11.75
N ALA A 373 -5.39 4.96 -13.05
CA ALA A 373 -6.72 4.81 -13.63
C ALA A 373 -7.24 3.37 -13.42
N SER A 374 -7.67 3.05 -12.20
CA SER A 374 -8.13 1.72 -11.77
C SER A 374 -9.25 1.83 -10.71
N GLY A 375 -9.53 0.76 -9.97
CA GLY A 375 -10.52 0.75 -8.89
C GLY A 375 -11.95 0.52 -9.35
N THR A 376 -12.19 0.37 -10.65
CA THR A 376 -13.52 0.03 -11.20
C THR A 376 -13.40 -0.73 -12.51
N ILE A 377 -14.36 -1.63 -12.79
CA ILE A 377 -14.44 -2.36 -14.06
C ILE A 377 -15.23 -1.50 -15.06
N ALA A 378 -14.55 -0.56 -15.71
CA ALA A 378 -15.13 0.39 -16.65
C ALA A 378 -14.21 0.67 -17.84
N ALA A 379 -14.78 1.09 -18.96
CA ALA A 379 -14.02 1.44 -20.17
C ALA A 379 -12.96 2.52 -19.86
N GLY A 380 -11.74 2.33 -20.37
CA GLY A 380 -10.61 3.23 -20.20
C GLY A 380 -9.78 2.97 -18.93
N GLN A 381 -10.27 2.22 -17.97
CA GLN A 381 -9.52 1.83 -16.77
C GLN A 381 -8.49 0.74 -17.09
N TRP A 382 -7.41 0.66 -16.30
CA TRP A 382 -6.57 -0.53 -16.31
C TRP A 382 -7.38 -1.75 -15.90
N ALA A 383 -7.14 -2.87 -16.56
CA ALA A 383 -7.78 -4.13 -16.22
C ALA A 383 -7.11 -4.75 -14.99
N ASP A 384 -7.24 -4.05 -13.84
CA ASP A 384 -6.89 -4.53 -12.52
C ASP A 384 -8.14 -5.19 -11.93
N MET A 385 -8.14 -6.51 -11.92
CA MET A 385 -9.31 -7.30 -11.53
C MET A 385 -8.89 -8.52 -10.72
N LEU A 386 -9.78 -8.97 -9.85
CA LEU A 386 -9.67 -10.26 -9.16
C LEU A 386 -10.94 -11.07 -9.31
N ALA A 387 -10.81 -12.39 -9.32
CA ALA A 387 -11.94 -13.32 -9.32
C ALA A 387 -11.91 -14.18 -8.06
N LEU A 388 -13.07 -14.33 -7.41
CA LEU A 388 -13.23 -15.20 -6.25
C LEU A 388 -13.62 -16.62 -6.67
N ASP A 389 -13.10 -17.62 -5.94
CA ASP A 389 -13.44 -19.02 -6.12
C ASP A 389 -14.86 -19.33 -5.60
N THR A 390 -15.83 -19.30 -6.48
CA THR A 390 -17.23 -19.62 -6.18
C THR A 390 -17.47 -21.10 -5.88
N GLY A 391 -16.50 -21.97 -6.12
CA GLY A 391 -16.54 -23.38 -5.69
C GLY A 391 -16.23 -23.57 -4.19
N SER A 392 -15.77 -22.52 -3.52
CA SER A 392 -15.50 -22.57 -2.09
C SER A 392 -16.79 -22.63 -1.25
N ILE A 393 -16.79 -23.50 -0.22
CA ILE A 393 -17.90 -23.60 0.74
C ILE A 393 -18.21 -22.27 1.44
N HIS A 394 -17.23 -21.36 1.56
CA HIS A 394 -17.42 -20.06 2.18
C HIS A 394 -18.32 -19.13 1.34
N LEU A 395 -18.41 -19.36 0.04
CA LEU A 395 -19.26 -18.59 -0.89
C LEU A 395 -20.53 -19.31 -1.32
N GLU A 396 -20.77 -20.55 -0.84
CA GLU A 396 -21.93 -21.33 -1.20
C GLU A 396 -23.23 -20.58 -0.87
N GLY A 397 -24.09 -20.38 -1.91
CA GLY A 397 -25.35 -19.68 -1.78
C GLY A 397 -25.24 -18.16 -1.51
N ARG A 398 -24.08 -17.55 -1.70
CA ARG A 398 -23.83 -16.12 -1.48
C ARG A 398 -23.58 -15.40 -2.81
N SER A 399 -24.11 -14.18 -2.92
CA SER A 399 -23.92 -13.31 -4.07
C SER A 399 -23.89 -11.84 -3.60
N GLY A 400 -23.43 -10.95 -4.46
CA GLY A 400 -23.41 -9.52 -4.16
C GLY A 400 -22.62 -9.17 -2.91
N ASP A 401 -23.13 -8.26 -2.12
CA ASP A 401 -22.50 -7.81 -0.87
C ASP A 401 -22.32 -8.94 0.15
N GLN A 402 -23.16 -9.98 0.11
CA GLN A 402 -22.98 -11.15 0.99
C GLN A 402 -21.73 -11.95 0.64
N ALA A 403 -21.35 -12.01 -0.62
CA ALA A 403 -20.11 -12.67 -1.04
C ALA A 403 -18.88 -11.84 -0.60
N LEU A 404 -18.92 -10.50 -0.71
CA LEU A 404 -17.88 -9.63 -0.15
C LEU A 404 -17.73 -9.81 1.36
N ASP A 405 -18.83 -9.75 2.09
CA ASP A 405 -18.81 -9.93 3.55
C ASP A 405 -18.30 -11.35 3.94
N ALA A 406 -18.67 -12.38 3.18
CA ALA A 406 -18.18 -13.72 3.41
C ALA A 406 -16.68 -13.84 3.16
N TRP A 407 -16.15 -13.25 2.07
CA TRP A 407 -14.72 -13.22 1.80
C TRP A 407 -13.95 -12.49 2.91
N ILE A 408 -14.40 -11.28 3.26
CA ILE A 408 -13.68 -10.42 4.20
C ILE A 408 -13.78 -10.94 5.64
N PHE A 409 -14.97 -11.35 6.11
CA PHE A 409 -15.21 -11.63 7.53
C PHE A 409 -15.30 -13.11 7.90
N ALA A 410 -15.54 -14.00 6.95
CA ALA A 410 -15.67 -15.45 7.21
C ALA A 410 -14.65 -16.30 6.46
N GLY A 411 -14.08 -15.78 5.37
CA GLY A 411 -13.04 -16.42 4.58
C GLY A 411 -11.67 -15.78 4.80
N ASP A 412 -10.83 -15.90 3.79
CA ASP A 412 -9.50 -15.30 3.68
C ASP A 412 -9.07 -15.19 2.20
N ASP A 413 -7.81 -14.74 1.95
CA ASP A 413 -7.31 -14.51 0.59
C ASP A 413 -7.16 -15.79 -0.24
N ARG A 414 -7.27 -17.00 0.33
CA ARG A 414 -7.34 -18.25 -0.44
C ARG A 414 -8.60 -18.35 -1.31
N LEU A 415 -9.57 -17.45 -1.10
CA LEU A 415 -10.72 -17.32 -2.00
C LEU A 415 -10.39 -16.54 -3.27
N VAL A 416 -9.25 -15.85 -3.34
CA VAL A 416 -8.79 -15.19 -4.56
C VAL A 416 -8.23 -16.26 -5.50
N ARG A 417 -8.94 -16.49 -6.61
CA ARG A 417 -8.58 -17.52 -7.58
C ARG A 417 -7.71 -16.95 -8.70
N ASP A 418 -8.11 -15.83 -9.28
CA ASP A 418 -7.43 -15.22 -10.40
C ASP A 418 -7.20 -13.73 -10.15
N VAL A 419 -6.07 -13.19 -10.62
CA VAL A 419 -5.79 -11.73 -10.57
C VAL A 419 -5.18 -11.27 -11.87
N TRP A 420 -5.69 -10.14 -12.35
CA TRP A 420 -5.13 -9.39 -13.48
C TRP A 420 -4.57 -8.06 -12.99
N SER A 421 -3.35 -7.74 -13.41
CA SER A 421 -2.71 -6.44 -13.20
C SER A 421 -2.51 -5.78 -14.56
N ALA A 422 -3.22 -4.71 -14.85
CA ALA A 422 -3.28 -4.08 -16.16
C ALA A 422 -3.42 -5.13 -17.29
N GLY A 423 -4.37 -6.05 -17.14
CA GLY A 423 -4.66 -7.12 -18.09
C GLY A 423 -3.67 -8.29 -18.13
N ARG A 424 -2.57 -8.24 -17.38
CA ARG A 424 -1.67 -9.39 -17.22
C ARG A 424 -2.30 -10.37 -16.22
N HIS A 425 -2.62 -11.57 -16.67
CA HIS A 425 -3.19 -12.64 -15.81
C HIS A 425 -2.08 -13.29 -14.97
N VAL A 426 -1.77 -12.69 -13.83
CA VAL A 426 -0.59 -12.98 -13.01
C VAL A 426 -0.83 -14.00 -11.90
N VAL A 427 -2.07 -14.16 -11.44
CA VAL A 427 -2.48 -15.23 -10.51
C VAL A 427 -3.52 -16.08 -11.21
N GLN A 428 -3.31 -17.39 -11.22
CA GLN A 428 -4.17 -18.37 -11.85
C GLN A 428 -4.40 -19.54 -10.90
N ASP A 429 -5.64 -19.92 -10.70
CA ASP A 429 -6.04 -21.00 -9.78
C ASP A 429 -5.41 -20.86 -8.37
N GLY A 430 -5.37 -19.63 -7.84
CA GLY A 430 -4.86 -19.30 -6.51
C GLY A 430 -3.33 -19.26 -6.40
N ALA A 431 -2.60 -19.33 -7.50
CA ALA A 431 -1.14 -19.30 -7.50
C ALA A 431 -0.60 -18.30 -8.53
N HIS A 432 0.44 -17.56 -8.12
CA HIS A 432 1.16 -16.69 -9.04
C HIS A 432 1.93 -17.52 -10.07
N ILE A 433 1.92 -17.08 -11.34
CA ILE A 433 2.52 -17.83 -12.48
C ILE A 433 4.02 -18.10 -12.32
N ASP A 434 4.77 -17.19 -11.68
CA ASP A 434 6.22 -17.31 -11.44
C ASP A 434 6.57 -17.63 -9.99
N ARG A 435 5.62 -18.18 -9.22
CA ARG A 435 5.74 -18.45 -7.78
C ARG A 435 7.02 -19.17 -7.40
N ASP A 436 7.37 -20.24 -8.12
CA ASP A 436 8.51 -21.09 -7.76
C ASP A 436 9.85 -20.37 -7.94
N ALA A 437 10.00 -19.64 -9.04
CA ALA A 437 11.24 -18.90 -9.35
C ALA A 437 11.44 -17.74 -8.35
N ILE A 438 10.37 -16.97 -8.07
CA ILE A 438 10.41 -15.85 -7.11
C ILE A 438 10.70 -16.37 -5.71
N THR A 439 10.00 -17.43 -5.27
CA THR A 439 10.20 -18.04 -3.95
C THR A 439 11.62 -18.61 -3.80
N ALA A 440 12.18 -19.23 -4.83
CA ALA A 440 13.55 -19.74 -4.81
C ALA A 440 14.57 -18.61 -4.63
N SER A 441 14.36 -17.46 -5.29
CA SER A 441 15.22 -16.28 -5.15
C SER A 441 15.14 -15.70 -3.73
N TYR A 442 13.96 -15.49 -3.20
CA TYR A 442 13.76 -15.00 -1.84
C TYR A 442 14.35 -15.94 -0.77
N ARG A 443 14.23 -17.27 -0.95
CA ARG A 443 14.86 -18.25 -0.04
C ARG A 443 16.38 -18.13 0.00
N ARG A 444 17.04 -17.81 -1.12
CA ARG A 444 18.49 -17.58 -1.13
C ARG A 444 18.85 -16.38 -0.27
N VAL A 445 18.11 -15.29 -0.41
CA VAL A 445 18.30 -14.08 0.41
C VAL A 445 18.12 -14.39 1.90
N LEU A 446 17.02 -15.06 2.30
CA LEU A 446 16.80 -15.40 3.70
C LEU A 446 17.92 -16.26 4.30
N ARG A 447 18.48 -17.18 3.52
CA ARG A 447 19.61 -18.02 3.97
C ARG A 447 20.87 -17.19 4.17
N SER A 448 21.21 -16.28 3.24
CA SER A 448 22.36 -15.41 3.39
C SER A 448 22.24 -14.44 4.56
N LEU A 449 21.05 -13.93 4.82
CA LEU A 449 20.79 -13.02 5.94
C LEU A 449 20.82 -13.74 7.28
N LYS A 450 20.38 -15.00 7.37
CA LYS A 450 20.39 -15.79 8.61
C LYS A 450 21.79 -15.91 9.22
N ASP A 451 22.80 -16.08 8.38
CA ASP A 451 24.18 -16.25 8.81
C ASP A 451 24.82 -14.91 9.24
N ALA A 452 24.12 -13.80 9.03
CA ALA A 452 24.58 -12.43 9.32
C ALA A 452 23.89 -11.79 10.53
N LEU A 453 22.86 -12.43 11.09
CA LEU A 453 22.07 -11.98 12.25
C LEU A 453 22.41 -12.75 13.50
#